data_5f1e4fd3f277afba5751b732ba6c6aa7
#
_entry.id   5f1e4fd3f277afba5751b732ba6c6aa7
#
_cell.length_a   1.000
_cell.length_b   1.000
_cell.length_c   1.000
_cell.angle_alpha   90.00
_cell.angle_beta   90.00
_cell.angle_gamma   90.00
#
_symmetry.space_group_name_H-M   'P 1'
#
loop_
_entity.id
_entity.type
_entity.pdbx_description
1 polymer ?
#
loop_
_entity_poly.entity_id
_entity_poly.type
_entity_poly.pdbx_seq_one_letter_code
_entity_poly.pdbx_strand_id
1 'polypeptide(L)'
;MVGATNPSEASFLRGILPSCPFLIPGFGAQGADASMALCGLKYSSEQKIYQGGIVNSSRGITFGNNIKDSKTISEYVSSVIQNIERSKKELKSK
;
A
#
# COMPACT_ATOMS: atom_id res chain seq x y z
N MET A 1 -8.03 -10.27 5.59
CA MET A 1 -6.68 -9.91 5.12
C MET A 1 -6.44 -10.51 3.75
N VAL A 2 -6.07 -9.70 2.76
CA VAL A 2 -5.88 -10.14 1.38
C VAL A 2 -4.52 -9.62 0.90
N GLY A 3 -3.57 -10.52 0.67
CA GLY A 3 -2.20 -10.16 0.32
C GLY A 3 -2.07 -9.44 -1.02
N ALA A 4 -1.19 -8.46 -1.08
CA ALA A 4 -0.94 -7.67 -2.29
C ALA A 4 -0.07 -8.40 -3.32
N THR A 5 0.62 -9.46 -2.92
CA THR A 5 1.55 -10.18 -3.81
C THR A 5 0.87 -11.17 -4.75
N ASN A 6 -0.44 -11.37 -4.63
CA ASN A 6 -1.22 -12.24 -5.51
C ASN A 6 -2.45 -11.51 -6.03
N PRO A 7 -2.29 -10.67 -7.07
CA PRO A 7 -3.39 -9.81 -7.55
C PRO A 7 -4.57 -10.58 -8.14
N SER A 8 -4.36 -11.72 -8.77
CA SER A 8 -5.47 -12.51 -9.32
C SER A 8 -6.37 -13.07 -8.23
N GLU A 9 -5.78 -13.52 -7.12
CA GLU A 9 -6.53 -13.99 -5.95
C GLU A 9 -7.29 -12.84 -5.29
N ALA A 10 -6.67 -11.68 -5.17
CA ALA A 10 -7.30 -10.49 -4.61
C ALA A 10 -8.53 -10.07 -5.42
N SER A 11 -8.43 -10.07 -6.74
CA SER A 11 -9.55 -9.73 -7.62
C SER A 11 -10.68 -10.76 -7.51
N PHE A 12 -10.34 -12.04 -7.44
CA PHE A 12 -11.30 -13.12 -7.26
C PHE A 12 -12.08 -12.96 -5.95
N LEU A 13 -11.37 -12.69 -4.85
CA LEU A 13 -11.99 -12.50 -3.55
C LEU A 13 -12.87 -11.26 -3.51
N ARG A 14 -12.51 -10.20 -4.20
CA ARG A 14 -13.37 -9.01 -4.29
C ARG A 14 -14.67 -9.32 -5.00
N GLY A 15 -14.65 -10.18 -6.01
CA GLY A 15 -15.88 -10.62 -6.70
C GLY A 15 -16.81 -11.39 -5.79
N ILE A 16 -16.27 -12.19 -4.85
CA ILE A 16 -17.06 -12.96 -3.90
C ILE A 16 -17.55 -12.09 -2.74
N LEU A 17 -16.72 -11.15 -2.29
CA LEU A 17 -16.97 -10.34 -1.10
C LEU A 17 -17.01 -8.84 -1.46
N PRO A 18 -18.03 -8.41 -2.24
CA PRO A 18 -18.03 -7.05 -2.79
C PRO A 18 -18.13 -5.93 -1.75
N SER A 19 -18.70 -6.21 -0.58
CA SER A 19 -18.90 -5.20 0.46
C SER A 19 -17.99 -5.39 1.67
N CYS A 20 -17.08 -6.36 1.64
CA CYS A 20 -16.20 -6.64 2.76
C CYS A 20 -14.97 -5.73 2.71
N PRO A 21 -14.62 -4.99 3.78
CA PRO A 21 -13.37 -4.22 3.78
C PRO A 21 -12.18 -5.18 3.86
N PHE A 22 -11.15 -4.89 3.06
CA PHE A 22 -9.91 -5.68 3.04
C PHE A 22 -8.78 -4.95 3.74
N LEU A 23 -7.97 -5.69 4.49
CA LEU A 23 -6.65 -5.23 4.90
C LEU A 23 -5.64 -5.87 3.93
N ILE A 24 -4.86 -5.05 3.24
CA ILE A 24 -3.99 -5.49 2.15
C ILE A 24 -2.53 -5.30 2.55
N PRO A 25 -1.87 -6.33 3.11
CA PRO A 25 -0.44 -6.28 3.42
C PRO A 25 0.41 -6.62 2.20
N GLY A 26 1.70 -6.36 2.28
CA GLY A 26 2.68 -6.79 1.28
C GLY A 26 3.11 -5.70 0.30
N PHE A 27 2.54 -4.51 0.40
CA PHE A 27 2.93 -3.40 -0.47
C PHE A 27 4.35 -2.92 -0.12
N GLY A 28 5.18 -2.81 -1.13
CA GLY A 28 6.56 -2.33 -1.00
C GLY A 28 7.54 -3.44 -0.63
N ALA A 29 7.83 -3.62 0.66
CA ALA A 29 8.90 -4.51 1.13
C ALA A 29 8.74 -5.98 0.73
N GLN A 30 7.52 -6.45 0.50
CA GLN A 30 7.28 -7.83 0.04
C GLN A 30 7.21 -7.95 -1.48
N GLY A 31 7.52 -6.88 -2.21
CA GLY A 31 7.61 -6.90 -3.66
C GLY A 31 6.33 -6.54 -4.41
N ALA A 32 5.25 -6.26 -3.72
CA ALA A 32 4.03 -5.81 -4.39
C ALA A 32 4.13 -4.33 -4.76
N ASP A 33 3.82 -4.00 -6.01
CA ASP A 33 3.72 -2.62 -6.45
C ASP A 33 2.30 -2.06 -6.23
N ALA A 34 2.08 -0.80 -6.60
CA ALA A 34 0.79 -0.15 -6.41
C ALA A 34 -0.33 -0.82 -7.20
N SER A 35 -0.07 -1.23 -8.44
CA SER A 35 -1.08 -1.92 -9.25
C SER A 35 -1.54 -3.21 -8.59
N MET A 36 -0.60 -4.00 -8.07
CA MET A 36 -0.91 -5.25 -7.38
C MET A 36 -1.70 -5.00 -6.11
N ALA A 37 -1.31 -4.00 -5.32
CA ALA A 37 -1.99 -3.67 -4.07
C ALA A 37 -3.44 -3.24 -4.28
N LEU A 38 -3.73 -2.56 -5.38
CA LEU A 38 -5.05 -2.01 -5.67
C LEU A 38 -6.02 -3.01 -6.30
N CYS A 39 -5.56 -4.20 -6.69
CA CYS A 39 -6.41 -5.20 -7.36
C CYS A 39 -7.60 -5.68 -6.52
N GLY A 40 -7.47 -5.70 -5.20
CA GLY A 40 -8.56 -6.11 -4.30
C GLY A 40 -9.48 -4.96 -3.90
N LEU A 41 -9.25 -3.76 -4.39
CA LEU A 41 -10.06 -2.59 -4.07
C LEU A 41 -10.98 -2.22 -5.23
N LYS A 42 -11.98 -1.39 -4.95
CA LYS A 42 -12.92 -0.89 -5.96
C LYS A 42 -12.61 0.58 -6.26
N TYR A 43 -12.49 0.91 -7.53
CA TYR A 43 -12.29 2.29 -7.93
C TYR A 43 -13.63 3.01 -8.05
N SER A 44 -13.75 4.17 -7.40
CA SER A 44 -14.91 5.05 -7.51
C SER A 44 -14.61 6.16 -8.50
N SER A 45 -15.26 6.14 -9.67
CA SER A 45 -15.08 7.18 -10.68
C SER A 45 -15.65 8.52 -10.25
N GLU A 46 -16.68 8.53 -9.40
CA GLU A 46 -17.27 9.75 -8.87
C GLU A 46 -16.31 10.49 -7.94
N GLN A 47 -15.69 9.76 -7.02
CA GLN A 47 -14.79 10.34 -6.02
C GLN A 47 -13.32 10.27 -6.43
N LYS A 48 -13.02 9.56 -7.51
CA LYS A 48 -11.66 9.36 -8.03
C LYS A 48 -10.72 8.75 -6.99
N ILE A 49 -11.23 7.80 -6.20
CA ILE A 49 -10.44 7.10 -5.18
C ILE A 49 -10.75 5.60 -5.23
N TYR A 50 -9.84 4.80 -4.66
CA TYR A 50 -10.06 3.40 -4.42
C TYR A 50 -10.72 3.21 -3.06
N GLN A 51 -11.67 2.28 -2.99
CA GLN A 51 -12.46 2.00 -1.80
C GLN A 51 -12.44 0.51 -1.47
N GLY A 52 -12.87 0.18 -0.27
CA GLY A 52 -13.07 -1.21 0.15
C GLY A 52 -11.94 -1.80 0.95
N GLY A 53 -10.99 -0.99 1.40
CA GLY A 53 -9.92 -1.52 2.25
C GLY A 53 -8.81 -0.56 2.55
N ILE A 54 -7.81 -1.06 3.25
CA ILE A 54 -6.63 -0.32 3.68
C ILE A 54 -5.39 -1.06 3.20
N VAL A 55 -4.49 -0.37 2.50
CA VAL A 55 -3.20 -0.91 2.10
C VAL A 55 -2.20 -0.67 3.23
N ASN A 56 -1.53 -1.74 3.66
CA ASN A 56 -0.54 -1.67 4.72
C ASN A 56 0.87 -1.80 4.16
N SER A 57 1.75 -0.93 4.61
CA SER A 57 3.18 -1.00 4.31
C SER A 57 3.94 -0.73 5.59
N SER A 58 4.62 -1.75 6.12
CA SER A 58 5.36 -1.63 7.36
C SER A 58 6.85 -1.38 7.10
N ARG A 59 7.55 -2.38 6.58
CA ARG A 59 8.99 -2.29 6.36
C ARG A 59 9.36 -1.27 5.29
N GLY A 60 8.52 -1.07 4.29
CA GLY A 60 8.76 -0.06 3.25
C GLY A 60 8.75 1.36 3.80
N ILE A 61 8.04 1.59 4.90
CA ILE A 61 7.97 2.90 5.54
C ILE A 61 9.01 3.02 6.66
N THR A 62 9.06 2.05 7.57
CA THR A 62 9.90 2.14 8.77
C THR A 62 11.32 1.66 8.58
N PHE A 63 11.59 0.83 7.58
CA PHE A 63 12.89 0.24 7.29
C PHE A 63 13.27 0.35 5.80
N GLY A 64 12.89 1.46 5.16
CA GLY A 64 13.28 1.73 3.78
C GLY A 64 14.79 2.02 3.66
N ASN A 65 15.32 2.00 2.43
CA ASN A 65 16.75 2.16 2.19
C ASN A 65 17.32 3.47 2.75
N ASN A 66 16.52 4.54 2.79
CA ASN A 66 16.95 5.83 3.32
C ASN A 66 17.12 5.86 4.83
N ILE A 67 16.58 4.88 5.56
CA ILE A 67 16.68 4.81 7.02
C ILE A 67 18.11 4.50 7.47
N LYS A 68 18.85 3.73 6.68
CA LYS A 68 20.22 3.33 7.02
C LYS A 68 21.19 4.52 7.15
N ASP A 69 20.90 5.62 6.49
CA ASP A 69 21.73 6.82 6.52
C ASP A 69 21.34 7.78 7.64
N SER A 70 20.30 7.44 8.41
CA SER A 70 19.84 8.31 9.50
C SER A 70 20.76 8.19 10.70
N LYS A 71 21.27 9.31 11.17
CA LYS A 71 22.18 9.39 12.32
C LYS A 71 21.53 10.00 13.56
N THR A 72 20.39 10.67 13.39
CA THR A 72 19.65 11.29 14.48
C THR A 72 18.19 10.91 14.41
N ILE A 73 17.46 11.15 15.50
CA ILE A 73 16.01 10.91 15.54
C ILE A 73 15.29 11.81 14.51
N SER A 74 15.71 13.06 14.37
CA SER A 74 15.13 13.97 13.38
C SER A 74 15.30 13.46 11.96
N GLU A 75 16.47 12.95 11.62
CA GLU A 75 16.73 12.37 10.29
C GLU A 75 15.89 11.13 10.05
N TYR A 76 15.75 10.28 11.07
CA TYR A 76 14.91 9.08 10.98
C TYR A 76 13.44 9.45 10.72
N VAL A 77 12.91 10.41 11.49
CA VAL A 77 11.51 10.86 11.32
C VAL A 77 11.31 11.45 9.94
N SER A 78 12.24 12.27 9.45
CA SER A 78 12.16 12.83 8.09
C SER A 78 12.13 11.73 7.03
N SER A 79 12.97 10.71 7.19
CA SER A 79 13.00 9.57 6.25
C SER A 79 11.71 8.78 6.25
N VAL A 80 11.11 8.55 7.42
CA VAL A 80 9.83 7.87 7.54
C VAL A 80 8.73 8.66 6.85
N ILE A 81 8.70 9.98 7.07
CA ILE A 81 7.71 10.86 6.41
C ILE A 81 7.86 10.82 4.89
N GLN A 82 9.09 10.86 4.38
CA GLN A 82 9.34 10.73 2.94
C GLN A 82 8.81 9.40 2.39
N ASN A 83 9.01 8.32 3.12
CA ASN A 83 8.53 6.99 2.71
C ASN A 83 7.01 6.94 2.66
N ILE A 84 6.33 7.55 3.63
CA ILE A 84 4.87 7.64 3.66
C ILE A 84 4.36 8.43 2.44
N GLU A 85 4.92 9.60 2.19
CA GLU A 85 4.50 10.45 1.07
C GLU A 85 4.75 9.78 -0.28
N ARG A 86 5.87 9.10 -0.43
CA ARG A 86 6.17 8.34 -1.64
C ARG A 86 5.15 7.23 -1.88
N SER A 87 4.83 6.46 -0.82
CA SER A 87 3.85 5.38 -0.91
C SER A 87 2.47 5.88 -1.28
N LYS A 88 2.04 6.98 -0.68
CA LYS A 88 0.76 7.63 -1.02
C LYS A 88 0.73 8.05 -2.49
N LYS A 89 1.81 8.65 -2.97
CA LYS A 89 1.91 9.11 -4.35
C LYS A 89 1.85 7.97 -5.34
N GLU A 90 2.55 6.86 -5.05
CA GLU A 90 2.50 5.66 -5.88
C GLU A 90 1.09 5.10 -5.99
N LEU A 91 0.37 5.04 -4.88
CA LEU A 91 -1.00 4.53 -4.86
C LEU A 91 -1.97 5.45 -5.60
N LYS A 92 -1.79 6.77 -5.50
CA LYS A 92 -2.65 7.73 -6.18
C LYS A 92 -2.46 7.76 -7.69
N SER A 93 -1.27 7.47 -8.17
CA SER A 93 -0.96 7.55 -9.60
C SER A 93 -1.50 6.37 -10.39
N LYS A 94 -2.10 5.39 -9.74
CA LYS A 94 -2.72 4.22 -10.36
C LYS A 94 -4.23 4.33 -10.36
#